data_44d136c06abba325fcc6eeaed2ff06d9
#
_entry.id   44d136c06abba325fcc6eeaed2ff06d9
#
_cell.length_a   1.000
_cell.length_b   1.000
_cell.length_c   1.000
_cell.angle_alpha   90.00
_cell.angle_beta   90.00
_cell.angle_gamma   90.00
#
_symmetry.space_group_name_H-M   'P 1'
#
loop_
_entity.id
_entity.type
_entity.pdbx_description
1 polymer ?
#
loop_
_entity_poly.entity_id
_entity_poly.type
_entity_poly.pdbx_seq_one_letter_code
_entity_poly.pdbx_strand_id
1 'polypeptide(L)'
;YRSKSEIVAALSDRVDRAVFAETGTDVESEPIHDQLLDLLMRRLENLAPHKNGIASILRDTTCDPGTAICASIDMLRRMAWCLEAVGVSSTGVAGRIRTKGLAAIYLSTLLVWLRDDSPDQGRTLAHLDKCLRRAERLAMVLSIAPRSPGQDAVKSVF
;
A
#
# COMPACT_ATOMS: atom_id res chain seq x y z
N TYR A 1 -2.63 24.05 -10.67
CA TYR A 1 -2.40 23.49 -9.33
C TYR A 1 -1.94 24.61 -8.42
N ARG A 2 -2.67 24.84 -7.31
CA ARG A 2 -2.40 25.95 -6.38
C ARG A 2 -1.44 25.59 -5.25
N SER A 3 -1.15 24.29 -5.05
CA SER A 3 -0.22 23.82 -4.02
C SER A 3 0.52 22.54 -4.44
N LYS A 4 1.68 22.29 -3.82
CA LYS A 4 2.46 21.05 -4.02
C LYS A 4 1.64 19.82 -3.63
N SER A 5 0.80 19.91 -2.60
CA SER A 5 -0.09 18.84 -2.15
C SER A 5 -1.16 18.47 -3.20
N GLU A 6 -1.71 19.42 -3.93
CA GLU A 6 -2.64 19.14 -5.04
C GLU A 6 -1.97 18.36 -6.18
N ILE A 7 -0.72 18.68 -6.48
CA ILE A 7 0.05 17.97 -7.51
C ILE A 7 0.27 16.52 -7.08
N VAL A 8 0.61 16.28 -5.81
CA VAL A 8 0.81 14.92 -5.26
C VAL A 8 -0.49 14.14 -5.26
N ALA A 9 -1.58 14.75 -4.82
CA ALA A 9 -2.90 14.12 -4.82
C ALA A 9 -3.31 13.72 -6.24
N ALA A 10 -3.20 14.63 -7.21
CA ALA A 10 -3.52 14.37 -8.61
C ALA A 10 -2.63 13.28 -9.23
N LEU A 11 -1.32 13.27 -8.92
CA LEU A 11 -0.40 12.24 -9.37
C LEU A 11 -0.78 10.87 -8.77
N SER A 12 -1.05 10.84 -7.48
CA SER A 12 -1.44 9.62 -6.78
C SER A 12 -2.77 9.07 -7.31
N ASP A 13 -3.77 9.92 -7.59
CA ASP A 13 -5.04 9.51 -8.18
C ASP A 13 -4.87 8.95 -9.61
N ARG A 14 -3.90 9.46 -10.35
CA ARG A 14 -3.57 8.95 -11.69
C ARG A 14 -2.92 7.57 -11.60
N VAL A 15 -2.00 7.39 -10.66
CA VAL A 15 -1.34 6.12 -10.39
C VAL A 15 -2.35 5.08 -9.92
N ASP A 16 -3.23 5.42 -8.99
CA ASP A 16 -4.27 4.52 -8.51
C ASP A 16 -5.17 4.03 -9.66
N ARG A 17 -5.63 4.94 -10.52
CA ARG A 17 -6.42 4.57 -11.70
C ARG A 17 -5.68 3.67 -12.68
N ALA A 18 -4.39 3.89 -12.89
CA ALA A 18 -3.59 3.04 -13.78
C ALA A 18 -3.44 1.63 -13.19
N VAL A 19 -3.09 1.52 -11.92
CA VAL A 19 -2.94 0.25 -11.21
C VAL A 19 -4.23 -0.56 -11.22
N PHE A 20 -5.39 0.08 -10.94
CA PHE A 20 -6.68 -0.63 -10.94
C PHE A 20 -7.18 -1.00 -12.33
N ALA A 21 -6.83 -0.25 -13.37
CA ALA A 21 -7.18 -0.61 -14.75
C ALA A 21 -6.42 -1.86 -15.24
N GLU A 22 -5.25 -2.13 -14.68
CA GLU A 22 -4.40 -3.27 -15.02
C GLU A 22 -4.66 -4.51 -14.14
N THR A 23 -5.36 -4.34 -13.01
CA THR A 23 -5.72 -5.45 -12.13
C THR A 23 -6.91 -6.21 -12.76
N GLY A 24 -6.58 -7.14 -13.65
CA GLY A 24 -7.56 -8.02 -14.28
C GLY A 24 -8.13 -9.05 -13.30
N THR A 25 -9.21 -9.70 -13.70
CA THR A 25 -10.07 -10.62 -12.93
C THR A 25 -9.41 -11.93 -12.45
N ASP A 26 -8.12 -12.16 -12.71
CA ASP A 26 -7.44 -13.42 -12.38
C ASP A 26 -6.84 -13.47 -10.95
N VAL A 27 -7.07 -12.44 -10.14
CA VAL A 27 -6.43 -12.25 -8.83
C VAL A 27 -7.03 -13.11 -7.70
N GLU A 28 -8.18 -13.76 -7.91
CA GLU A 28 -8.91 -14.46 -6.85
C GLU A 28 -8.22 -15.75 -6.33
N SER A 29 -7.20 -16.26 -7.02
CA SER A 29 -6.52 -17.51 -6.64
C SER A 29 -5.16 -17.34 -5.95
N GLU A 30 -4.62 -16.12 -5.92
CA GLU A 30 -3.29 -15.85 -5.36
C GLU A 30 -3.36 -15.54 -3.85
N PRO A 31 -2.31 -15.87 -3.06
CA PRO A 31 -2.22 -15.46 -1.67
C PRO A 31 -2.30 -13.93 -1.52
N ILE A 32 -3.00 -13.45 -0.48
CA ILE A 32 -3.14 -12.01 -0.18
C ILE A 32 -1.78 -11.29 -0.13
N HIS A 33 -0.75 -11.99 0.36
CA HIS A 33 0.62 -11.49 0.39
C HIS A 33 1.13 -11.11 -1.00
N ASP A 34 1.00 -12.02 -1.95
CA ASP A 34 1.53 -11.84 -3.30
C ASP A 34 0.73 -10.76 -4.05
N GLN A 35 -0.59 -10.73 -3.86
CA GLN A 35 -1.45 -9.67 -4.39
C GLN A 35 -1.06 -8.27 -3.87
N LEU A 36 -0.80 -8.13 -2.56
CA LEU A 36 -0.36 -6.86 -1.97
C LEU A 36 1.05 -6.48 -2.45
N LEU A 37 1.95 -7.46 -2.57
CA LEU A 37 3.30 -7.24 -3.06
C LEU A 37 3.27 -6.68 -4.48
N ASP A 38 2.55 -7.33 -5.39
CA ASP A 38 2.40 -6.92 -6.78
C ASP A 38 1.73 -5.55 -6.89
N LEU A 39 0.61 -5.34 -6.20
CA LEU A 39 -0.12 -4.07 -6.20
C LEU A 39 0.75 -2.89 -5.76
N LEU A 40 1.52 -3.04 -4.68
CA LEU A 40 2.37 -1.98 -4.17
C LEU A 40 3.62 -1.75 -5.01
N MET A 41 4.19 -2.80 -5.63
CA MET A 41 5.30 -2.66 -6.57
C MET A 41 4.87 -1.93 -7.84
N ARG A 42 3.77 -2.31 -8.48
CA ARG A 42 3.19 -1.58 -9.63
C ARG A 42 2.94 -0.11 -9.31
N ARG A 43 2.48 0.17 -8.09
CA ARG A 43 2.29 1.56 -7.65
C ARG A 43 3.61 2.34 -7.63
N LEU A 44 4.71 1.75 -7.14
CA LEU A 44 6.03 2.38 -7.12
C LEU A 44 6.60 2.54 -8.54
N GLU A 45 6.39 1.56 -9.42
CA GLU A 45 6.79 1.62 -10.83
C GLU A 45 6.10 2.78 -11.56
N ASN A 46 4.80 2.96 -11.35
CA ASN A 46 4.04 4.08 -11.92
C ASN A 46 4.48 5.45 -11.35
N LEU A 47 5.09 5.46 -10.17
CA LEU A 47 5.69 6.68 -9.58
C LEU A 47 7.12 6.95 -10.08
N ALA A 48 7.79 6.00 -10.73
CA ALA A 48 9.18 6.10 -11.14
C ALA A 48 9.52 7.35 -11.97
N PRO A 49 8.70 7.79 -12.94
CA PRO A 49 8.95 9.01 -13.70
C PRO A 49 9.00 10.28 -12.84
N HIS A 50 8.44 10.22 -11.62
CA HIS A 50 8.30 11.36 -10.71
C HIS A 50 9.16 11.24 -9.45
N LYS A 51 10.12 10.29 -9.43
CA LYS A 51 10.97 9.95 -8.27
C LYS A 51 11.62 11.18 -7.62
N ASN A 52 12.21 12.07 -8.43
CA ASN A 52 12.86 13.30 -7.93
C ASN A 52 11.87 14.29 -7.32
N GLY A 53 10.69 14.42 -7.91
CA GLY A 53 9.62 15.28 -7.38
C GLY A 53 9.11 14.77 -6.04
N ILE A 54 8.90 13.46 -5.91
CA ILE A 54 8.48 12.81 -4.67
C ILE A 54 9.52 13.00 -3.56
N ALA A 55 10.81 12.83 -3.89
CA ALA A 55 11.89 13.05 -2.93
C ALA A 55 11.94 14.50 -2.41
N SER A 56 11.69 15.50 -3.28
CA SER A 56 11.60 16.91 -2.88
C SER A 56 10.41 17.17 -1.96
N ILE A 57 9.25 16.62 -2.31
CA ILE A 57 8.01 16.79 -1.53
C ILE A 57 8.11 16.15 -0.15
N LEU A 58 8.64 14.94 -0.05
CA LEU A 58 8.87 14.28 1.24
C LEU A 58 9.80 15.11 2.15
N ARG A 59 10.81 15.73 1.57
CA ARG A 59 11.73 16.61 2.30
C ARG A 59 11.04 17.87 2.80
N ASP A 60 10.22 18.49 1.96
CA ASP A 60 9.46 19.69 2.29
C ASP A 60 8.32 19.42 3.30
N THR A 61 7.68 18.25 3.21
CA THR A 61 6.58 17.82 4.10
C THR A 61 7.06 17.64 5.55
N THR A 62 8.34 17.31 5.77
CA THR A 62 8.89 17.25 7.13
C THR A 62 8.97 18.61 7.81
N CYS A 63 8.89 19.70 7.05
CA CYS A 63 8.99 21.08 7.55
C CYS A 63 7.61 21.76 7.75
N ASP A 64 6.52 21.16 7.23
CA ASP A 64 5.16 21.71 7.34
C ASP A 64 4.17 20.67 7.92
N PRO A 65 3.80 20.80 9.22
CA PRO A 65 2.92 19.86 9.88
C PRO A 65 1.50 19.81 9.29
N GLY A 66 0.99 20.90 8.73
CA GLY A 66 -0.31 20.93 8.07
C GLY A 66 -0.35 20.06 6.82
N THR A 67 0.64 20.20 5.96
CA THR A 67 0.81 19.37 4.76
C THR A 67 1.06 17.91 5.12
N ALA A 68 1.82 17.64 6.18
CA ALA A 68 2.08 16.28 6.67
C ALA A 68 0.79 15.57 7.12
N ILE A 69 -0.11 16.25 7.81
CA ILE A 69 -1.40 15.69 8.25
C ILE A 69 -2.27 15.35 7.04
N CYS A 70 -2.44 16.28 6.09
CA CYS A 70 -3.23 16.04 4.89
C CYS A 70 -2.68 14.86 4.07
N ALA A 71 -1.37 14.81 3.86
CA ALA A 71 -0.71 13.71 3.16
C ALA A 71 -0.90 12.36 3.89
N SER A 72 -0.90 12.36 5.21
CA SER A 72 -1.11 11.16 6.02
C SER A 72 -2.55 10.64 5.90
N ILE A 73 -3.55 11.51 5.86
CA ILE A 73 -4.95 11.14 5.68
C ILE A 73 -5.16 10.51 4.30
N ASP A 74 -4.62 11.13 3.27
CA ASP A 74 -4.69 10.60 1.91
C ASP A 74 -3.98 9.25 1.78
N MET A 75 -2.81 9.11 2.37
CA MET A 75 -2.09 7.84 2.43
C MET A 75 -2.93 6.73 3.07
N LEU A 76 -3.54 7.00 4.23
CA LEU A 76 -4.38 6.02 4.93
C LEU A 76 -5.59 5.62 4.09
N ARG A 77 -6.24 6.57 3.42
CA ARG A 77 -7.37 6.29 2.51
C ARG A 77 -6.95 5.36 1.38
N ARG A 78 -5.81 5.60 0.76
CA ARG A 78 -5.27 4.79 -0.33
C ARG A 78 -4.87 3.40 0.13
N MET A 79 -4.29 3.27 1.31
CA MET A 79 -3.94 1.95 1.89
C MET A 79 -5.20 1.16 2.29
N ALA A 80 -6.25 1.82 2.77
CA ALA A 80 -7.54 1.17 2.98
C ALA A 80 -8.11 0.61 1.66
N TRP A 81 -8.01 1.37 0.59
CA TRP A 81 -8.41 0.94 -0.76
C TRP A 81 -7.58 -0.26 -1.26
N CYS A 82 -6.26 -0.26 -1.06
CA CYS A 82 -5.41 -1.40 -1.43
C CYS A 82 -5.81 -2.68 -0.67
N LEU A 83 -6.17 -2.57 0.61
CA LEU A 83 -6.68 -3.72 1.39
C LEU A 83 -7.99 -4.24 0.83
N GLU A 84 -8.97 -3.37 0.57
CA GLU A 84 -10.26 -3.77 0.01
C GLU A 84 -10.10 -4.41 -1.39
N ALA A 85 -9.15 -3.92 -2.21
CA ALA A 85 -8.88 -4.46 -3.53
C ALA A 85 -8.39 -5.92 -3.50
N VAL A 86 -7.70 -6.33 -2.43
CA VAL A 86 -7.26 -7.72 -2.22
C VAL A 86 -8.21 -8.51 -1.31
N GLY A 87 -9.44 -8.03 -1.11
CA GLY A 87 -10.47 -8.71 -0.31
C GLY A 87 -10.26 -8.64 1.20
N VAL A 88 -9.39 -7.74 1.69
CA VAL A 88 -9.13 -7.56 3.12
C VAL A 88 -9.90 -6.35 3.64
N SER A 89 -10.83 -6.57 4.57
CA SER A 89 -11.61 -5.47 5.14
C SER A 89 -10.75 -4.45 5.87
N SER A 90 -10.94 -3.17 5.51
CA SER A 90 -10.34 -2.00 6.15
C SER A 90 -11.21 -1.43 7.27
N THR A 91 -12.40 -1.98 7.52
CA THR A 91 -13.39 -1.47 8.47
C THR A 91 -13.16 -1.97 9.90
N GLY A 92 -13.74 -1.26 10.88
CA GLY A 92 -13.62 -1.61 12.30
C GLY A 92 -12.23 -1.37 12.88
N VAL A 93 -12.00 -1.84 14.12
CA VAL A 93 -10.72 -1.64 14.83
C VAL A 93 -9.59 -2.41 14.15
N ALA A 94 -9.83 -3.67 13.80
CA ALA A 94 -8.85 -4.51 13.12
C ALA A 94 -8.49 -3.94 11.75
N GLY A 95 -9.47 -3.46 10.98
CA GLY A 95 -9.24 -2.81 9.69
C GLY A 95 -8.39 -1.53 9.81
N ARG A 96 -8.64 -0.71 10.83
CA ARG A 96 -7.81 0.48 11.09
C ARG A 96 -6.36 0.13 11.41
N ILE A 97 -6.13 -0.94 12.17
CA ILE A 97 -4.78 -1.41 12.50
C ILE A 97 -4.08 -1.90 11.24
N ARG A 98 -4.75 -2.70 10.40
CA ARG A 98 -4.21 -3.17 9.12
C ARG A 98 -3.87 -2.02 8.19
N THR A 99 -4.77 -1.04 8.05
CA THR A 99 -4.56 0.15 7.21
C THR A 99 -3.34 0.96 7.66
N LYS A 100 -3.21 1.22 8.96
CA LYS A 100 -2.05 1.92 9.52
C LYS A 100 -0.76 1.11 9.35
N GLY A 101 -0.83 -0.21 9.56
CA GLY A 101 0.29 -1.11 9.35
C GLY A 101 0.77 -1.09 7.90
N LEU A 102 -0.16 -1.20 6.94
CA LEU A 102 0.15 -1.14 5.52
C LEU A 102 0.71 0.23 5.11
N ALA A 103 0.19 1.33 5.66
CA ALA A 103 0.71 2.67 5.41
C ALA A 103 2.16 2.83 5.91
N ALA A 104 2.48 2.28 7.08
CA ALA A 104 3.84 2.29 7.60
C ALA A 104 4.80 1.45 6.74
N ILE A 105 4.36 0.28 6.29
CA ILE A 105 5.12 -0.58 5.36
C ILE A 105 5.36 0.17 4.05
N TYR A 106 4.32 0.74 3.44
CA TYR A 106 4.44 1.47 2.20
C TYR A 106 5.37 2.68 2.32
N LEU A 107 5.27 3.46 3.39
CA LEU A 107 6.15 4.62 3.62
C LEU A 107 7.61 4.19 3.78
N SER A 108 7.88 3.13 4.56
CA SER A 108 9.24 2.59 4.71
C SER A 108 9.79 2.08 3.39
N THR A 109 8.97 1.43 2.58
CA THR A 109 9.34 0.94 1.25
C THR A 109 9.60 2.09 0.29
N LEU A 110 8.79 3.15 0.33
CA LEU A 110 8.99 4.36 -0.47
C LEU A 110 10.35 5.01 -0.17
N LEU A 111 10.76 5.05 1.09
CA LEU A 111 12.07 5.59 1.48
C LEU A 111 13.24 4.72 0.97
N VAL A 112 13.09 3.40 0.95
CA VAL A 112 14.06 2.48 0.34
C VAL A 112 14.10 2.69 -1.16
N TRP A 113 12.92 2.71 -1.82
CA TRP A 113 12.78 2.91 -3.25
C TRP A 113 13.41 4.21 -3.75
N LEU A 114 13.28 5.30 -3.00
CA LEU A 114 13.92 6.58 -3.36
C LEU A 114 15.44 6.50 -3.42
N ARG A 115 16.05 5.53 -2.72
CA ARG A 115 17.50 5.28 -2.68
C ARG A 115 17.94 4.06 -3.50
N ASP A 116 16.98 3.39 -4.12
CA ASP A 116 17.22 2.20 -4.92
C ASP A 116 17.39 2.61 -6.39
N ASP A 117 18.63 2.59 -6.86
CA ASP A 117 18.99 2.91 -8.25
C ASP A 117 19.18 1.65 -9.10
N SER A 118 18.83 0.46 -8.57
CA SER A 118 18.87 -0.78 -9.34
C SER A 118 17.76 -0.82 -10.39
N PRO A 119 18.05 -1.33 -11.59
CA PRO A 119 17.08 -1.36 -12.70
C PRO A 119 15.88 -2.27 -12.42
N ASP A 120 16.07 -3.28 -11.60
CA ASP A 120 15.08 -4.28 -11.20
C ASP A 120 14.38 -3.96 -9.86
N GLN A 121 14.75 -2.86 -9.20
CA GLN A 121 14.24 -2.47 -7.87
C GLN A 121 14.33 -3.60 -6.83
N GLY A 122 15.34 -4.46 -6.96
CA GLY A 122 15.46 -5.69 -6.15
C GLY A 122 15.55 -5.42 -4.64
N ARG A 123 16.16 -4.31 -4.23
CA ARG A 123 16.23 -3.90 -2.81
C ARG A 123 14.85 -3.50 -2.29
N THR A 124 14.09 -2.79 -3.11
CA THR A 124 12.73 -2.33 -2.79
C THR A 124 11.80 -3.53 -2.65
N LEU A 125 11.84 -4.44 -3.61
CA LEU A 125 11.07 -5.69 -3.61
C LEU A 125 11.36 -6.53 -2.36
N ALA A 126 12.64 -6.78 -2.06
CA ALA A 126 13.06 -7.56 -0.89
C ALA A 126 12.65 -6.90 0.44
N HIS A 127 12.70 -5.57 0.52
CA HIS A 127 12.24 -4.84 1.69
C HIS A 127 10.74 -4.97 1.90
N LEU A 128 9.95 -4.78 0.84
CA LEU A 128 8.49 -4.87 0.88
C LEU A 128 8.04 -6.29 1.26
N ASP A 129 8.57 -7.32 0.61
CA ASP A 129 8.27 -8.73 0.92
C ASP A 129 8.54 -9.04 2.39
N LYS A 130 9.70 -8.65 2.90
CA LYS A 130 10.08 -8.85 4.30
C LYS A 130 9.13 -8.16 5.28
N CYS A 131 8.70 -6.93 4.95
CA CYS A 131 7.78 -6.17 5.80
C CYS A 131 6.37 -6.78 5.80
N LEU A 132 5.87 -7.20 4.63
CA LEU A 132 4.57 -7.87 4.51
C LEU A 132 4.55 -9.20 5.27
N ARG A 133 5.57 -10.06 5.13
CA ARG A 133 5.69 -11.31 5.91
C ARG A 133 5.74 -11.08 7.42
N ARG A 134 6.35 -9.99 7.87
CA ARG A 134 6.34 -9.64 9.30
C ARG A 134 4.95 -9.21 9.76
N ALA A 135 4.25 -8.40 8.94
CA ALA A 135 2.90 -7.95 9.25
C ALA A 135 1.92 -9.13 9.31
N GLU A 136 2.00 -10.10 8.40
CA GLU A 136 1.20 -11.32 8.43
C GLU A 136 1.41 -12.11 9.72
N ARG A 137 2.66 -12.34 10.10
CA ARG A 137 2.99 -13.04 11.36
C ARG A 137 2.42 -12.32 12.58
N LEU A 138 2.54 -10.99 12.64
CA LEU A 138 1.97 -10.19 13.71
C LEU A 138 0.44 -10.25 13.71
N ALA A 139 -0.20 -10.20 12.54
CA ALA A 139 -1.63 -10.30 12.40
C ALA A 139 -2.17 -11.66 12.89
N MET A 140 -1.48 -12.74 12.60
CA MET A 140 -1.81 -14.10 13.11
C MET A 140 -1.71 -14.15 14.64
N VAL A 141 -0.63 -13.62 15.23
CA VAL A 141 -0.43 -13.62 16.68
C VAL A 141 -1.49 -12.78 17.39
N LEU A 142 -1.89 -11.65 16.81
CA LEU A 142 -2.89 -10.75 17.39
C LEU A 142 -4.34 -11.15 17.04
N SER A 143 -4.56 -12.30 16.39
CA SER A 143 -5.88 -12.72 15.86
C SER A 143 -6.57 -11.66 14.99
N ILE A 144 -5.78 -10.78 14.36
CA ILE A 144 -6.24 -9.71 13.46
C ILE A 144 -6.17 -10.20 11.99
N ALA A 145 -5.75 -11.46 11.76
CA ALA A 145 -5.61 -12.00 10.42
C ALA A 145 -6.93 -11.93 9.62
N PRO A 146 -6.88 -11.54 8.34
CA PRO A 146 -8.07 -11.58 7.49
C PRO A 146 -8.51 -13.03 7.33
N ARG A 147 -9.82 -13.28 7.45
CA ARG A 147 -10.38 -14.58 7.10
C ARG A 147 -10.39 -14.71 5.59
N SER A 148 -9.78 -15.77 5.07
CA SER A 148 -9.89 -16.11 3.65
C SER A 148 -11.35 -16.42 3.32
N PRO A 149 -11.92 -15.90 2.22
CA PRO A 149 -13.33 -16.08 1.87
C PRO A 149 -13.77 -17.55 1.64
N GLY A 150 -12.84 -18.50 1.64
CA GLY A 150 -13.13 -19.93 1.45
C GLY A 150 -13.40 -20.75 2.73
N GLN A 151 -13.25 -20.18 3.94
CA GLN A 151 -13.41 -20.97 5.18
C GLN A 151 -14.84 -20.99 5.74
N ASP A 152 -15.70 -20.09 5.32
CA ASP A 152 -17.09 -20.02 5.82
C ASP A 152 -18.03 -20.99 5.09
N ALA A 153 -17.65 -21.50 3.91
CA ALA A 153 -18.44 -22.46 3.14
C ALA A 153 -18.48 -23.87 3.74
N VAL A 154 -17.52 -24.23 4.59
CA VAL A 154 -17.41 -25.59 5.17
C VAL A 154 -18.21 -25.74 6.48
N LYS A 155 -18.56 -24.65 7.15
CA LYS A 155 -19.29 -24.69 8.43
C LYS A 155 -20.82 -24.70 8.31
N SER A 156 -21.38 -24.57 7.11
CA SER A 156 -22.84 -24.57 6.93
C SER A 156 -23.40 -25.92 6.44
N VAL A 157 -22.61 -26.99 6.43
CA VAL A 157 -23.02 -28.32 5.93
C VAL A 157 -23.03 -29.39 7.05
N PHE A 158 -22.91 -28.96 8.34
CA PHE A 158 -23.18 -29.88 9.47
C PHE A 158 -24.14 -29.27 10.45
#